data_75d0e9b97c7ac5f6b05ee1d0c1c8d5de
#
_entry.id   75d0e9b97c7ac5f6b05ee1d0c1c8d5de
#
_cell.length_a   1.000
_cell.length_b   1.000
_cell.length_c   1.000
_cell.angle_alpha   90.00
_cell.angle_beta   90.00
_cell.angle_gamma   90.00
#
_symmetry.space_group_name_H-M   'P 1'
#
loop_
_entity.id
_entity.type
_entity.pdbx_description
1 polymer ?
#
loop_
_entity_poly.entity_id
_entity_poly.type
_entity_poly.pdbx_seq_one_letter_code
_entity_poly.pdbx_strand_id
1 'polypeptide(L)'
;MLNFKRKGVRGMRNRGGFTLIELVLVISIIALLIMAVGLTSGVRDNAKVHSAAESVKSLRTAAESYIAAGNMTYTGITVAGLQTLGYLPAAFSATGSNPWGGNFAIAPNTDANKVDISLTGVSSSAATRLSALFANSAAATSYASNTWTITF
;
A
#
# COMPACT_ATOMS: atom_id res chain seq x y z
N MET A 1 -79.07 -35.72 -9.97
CA MET A 1 -78.11 -34.62 -9.94
C MET A 1 -76.74 -35.22 -9.61
N LEU A 2 -75.90 -35.45 -10.58
CA LEU A 2 -74.49 -35.96 -10.39
C LEU A 2 -73.52 -34.82 -10.33
N ASN A 3 -72.83 -34.67 -9.19
CA ASN A 3 -71.87 -33.62 -8.93
C ASN A 3 -70.49 -34.13 -9.34
N PHE A 4 -69.96 -33.67 -10.48
CA PHE A 4 -68.61 -33.98 -10.96
C PHE A 4 -67.60 -33.07 -10.27
N LYS A 5 -66.86 -33.62 -9.29
CA LYS A 5 -65.65 -32.97 -8.72
C LYS A 5 -64.52 -33.00 -9.70
N ARG A 6 -64.14 -31.84 -10.28
CA ARG A 6 -62.92 -31.69 -11.08
C ARG A 6 -61.70 -31.86 -10.17
N LYS A 7 -60.91 -32.91 -10.40
CA LYS A 7 -59.57 -33.07 -9.82
C LYS A 7 -58.64 -32.06 -10.48
N GLY A 8 -58.13 -31.12 -9.69
CA GLY A 8 -57.09 -30.18 -10.13
C GLY A 8 -55.82 -30.94 -10.46
N VAL A 9 -55.30 -30.76 -11.68
CA VAL A 9 -54.01 -31.25 -12.12
C VAL A 9 -52.94 -30.37 -11.44
N ARG A 10 -52.24 -30.94 -10.48
CA ARG A 10 -51.03 -30.30 -9.92
C ARG A 10 -49.96 -30.21 -11.01
N GLY A 11 -49.68 -29.01 -11.52
CA GLY A 11 -48.58 -28.79 -12.40
C GLY A 11 -47.29 -29.23 -11.75
N MET A 12 -46.59 -30.19 -12.35
CA MET A 12 -45.21 -30.52 -12.01
C MET A 12 -44.35 -29.29 -12.25
N ARG A 13 -43.87 -28.66 -11.16
CA ARG A 13 -42.82 -27.68 -11.26
C ARG A 13 -41.58 -28.42 -11.78
N ASN A 14 -41.22 -28.18 -13.04
CA ASN A 14 -39.90 -28.57 -13.59
C ASN A 14 -38.84 -27.95 -12.69
N ARG A 15 -38.22 -28.75 -11.82
CA ARG A 15 -36.99 -28.42 -11.14
C ARG A 15 -35.89 -28.71 -12.17
N GLY A 16 -35.55 -27.70 -12.98
CA GLY A 16 -34.37 -27.76 -13.82
C GLY A 16 -33.12 -27.96 -12.92
N GLY A 17 -32.56 -29.14 -12.88
CA GLY A 17 -31.25 -29.39 -12.30
C GLY A 17 -30.18 -28.79 -13.21
N PHE A 18 -29.11 -28.29 -12.64
CA PHE A 18 -27.95 -27.84 -13.39
C PHE A 18 -27.38 -29.00 -14.22
N THR A 19 -27.06 -28.72 -15.49
CA THR A 19 -26.41 -29.70 -16.34
C THR A 19 -24.93 -29.83 -15.94
N LEU A 20 -24.34 -31.02 -16.14
CA LEU A 20 -22.94 -31.26 -15.83
C LEU A 20 -22.03 -30.29 -16.59
N ILE A 21 -22.39 -29.93 -17.82
CA ILE A 21 -21.63 -28.96 -18.63
C ILE A 21 -21.69 -27.54 -18.04
N GLU A 22 -22.82 -27.13 -17.47
CA GLU A 22 -23.00 -25.84 -16.84
C GLU A 22 -22.15 -25.72 -15.58
N LEU A 23 -22.07 -26.77 -14.78
CA LEU A 23 -21.20 -26.83 -13.60
C LEU A 23 -19.72 -26.76 -13.99
N VAL A 24 -19.28 -27.50 -15.02
CA VAL A 24 -17.90 -27.47 -15.50
C VAL A 24 -17.54 -26.09 -16.03
N LEU A 25 -18.46 -25.41 -16.73
CA LEU A 25 -18.24 -24.07 -17.24
C LEU A 25 -18.08 -23.06 -16.10
N VAL A 26 -18.91 -23.14 -15.06
CA VAL A 26 -18.82 -22.26 -13.89
C VAL A 26 -17.49 -22.43 -13.14
N ILE A 27 -17.07 -23.66 -12.85
CA ILE A 27 -15.79 -23.89 -12.16
C ILE A 27 -14.59 -23.46 -13.00
N SER A 28 -14.68 -23.58 -14.34
CA SER A 28 -13.63 -23.12 -15.24
C SER A 28 -13.50 -21.59 -15.22
N ILE A 29 -14.63 -20.86 -15.23
CA ILE A 29 -14.63 -19.39 -15.11
C ILE A 29 -14.08 -18.96 -13.76
N ILE A 30 -14.47 -19.61 -12.66
CA ILE A 30 -13.97 -19.31 -11.32
C ILE A 30 -12.44 -19.54 -11.25
N ALA A 31 -11.94 -20.62 -11.83
CA ALA A 31 -10.51 -20.89 -11.88
C ALA A 31 -9.74 -19.79 -12.62
N LEU A 32 -10.26 -19.32 -13.77
CA LEU A 32 -9.67 -18.22 -14.54
C LEU A 32 -9.68 -16.91 -13.74
N LEU A 33 -10.77 -16.61 -13.01
CA LEU A 33 -10.87 -15.42 -12.17
C LEU A 33 -9.88 -15.45 -11.02
N ILE A 34 -9.68 -16.59 -10.36
CA ILE A 34 -8.68 -16.76 -9.28
C ILE A 34 -7.27 -16.51 -9.82
N MET A 35 -6.94 -17.03 -11.00
CA MET A 35 -5.66 -16.76 -11.66
C MET A 35 -5.46 -15.26 -11.95
N ALA A 36 -6.48 -14.58 -12.49
CA ALA A 36 -6.42 -13.17 -12.81
C ALA A 36 -6.19 -12.29 -11.56
N VAL A 37 -6.84 -12.60 -10.44
CA VAL A 37 -6.65 -11.88 -9.16
C VAL A 37 -5.23 -12.09 -8.60
N GLY A 38 -4.66 -13.27 -8.72
CA GLY A 38 -3.29 -13.58 -8.26
C GLY A 38 -2.22 -12.74 -8.98
N LEU A 39 -2.39 -12.48 -10.27
CA LEU A 39 -1.45 -11.68 -11.07
C LEU A 39 -1.48 -10.18 -10.73
N THR A 40 -2.58 -9.65 -10.23
CA THR A 40 -2.73 -8.21 -9.93
C THR A 40 -2.08 -7.78 -8.61
N SER A 41 -1.85 -8.69 -7.66
CA SER A 41 -1.24 -8.36 -6.36
C SER A 41 0.21 -7.89 -6.50
N GLY A 42 1.00 -8.50 -7.35
CA GLY A 42 2.39 -8.09 -7.62
C GLY A 42 2.52 -6.70 -8.25
N VAL A 43 1.58 -6.32 -9.13
CA VAL A 43 1.55 -4.99 -9.77
C VAL A 43 1.19 -3.91 -8.75
N ARG A 44 0.22 -4.17 -7.88
CA ARG A 44 -0.18 -3.25 -6.81
C ARG A 44 0.95 -2.99 -5.82
N ASP A 45 1.70 -4.02 -5.44
CA ASP A 45 2.84 -3.88 -4.53
C ASP A 45 3.97 -3.08 -5.16
N ASN A 46 4.25 -3.25 -6.44
CA ASN A 46 5.23 -2.43 -7.15
C ASN A 46 4.79 -0.95 -7.19
N ALA A 47 3.52 -0.67 -7.50
CA ALA A 47 3.00 0.69 -7.49
C ALA A 47 3.11 1.35 -6.11
N LYS A 48 2.84 0.61 -5.03
CA LYS A 48 3.02 1.09 -3.64
C LYS A 48 4.49 1.42 -3.34
N VAL A 49 5.41 0.56 -3.74
CA VAL A 49 6.85 0.78 -3.55
C VAL A 49 7.32 2.04 -4.27
N HIS A 50 6.92 2.23 -5.54
CA HIS A 50 7.28 3.44 -6.28
C HIS A 50 6.66 4.72 -5.68
N SER A 51 5.39 4.68 -5.29
CA SER A 51 4.74 5.82 -4.63
C SER A 51 5.41 6.18 -3.30
N ALA A 52 5.78 5.18 -2.49
CA ALA A 52 6.53 5.40 -1.26
C ALA A 52 7.91 5.99 -1.54
N ALA A 53 8.62 5.48 -2.56
CA ALA A 53 9.93 5.99 -2.95
C ALA A 53 9.88 7.47 -3.35
N GLU A 54 8.87 7.89 -4.11
CA GLU A 54 8.67 9.32 -4.46
C GLU A 54 8.39 10.18 -3.20
N SER A 55 7.60 9.67 -2.25
CA SER A 55 7.35 10.36 -0.98
C SER A 55 8.64 10.50 -0.14
N VAL A 56 9.49 9.46 -0.10
CA VAL A 56 10.79 9.50 0.58
C VAL A 56 11.73 10.53 -0.08
N LYS A 57 11.76 10.59 -1.40
CA LYS A 57 12.53 11.62 -2.14
C LYS A 57 12.06 13.03 -1.80
N SER A 58 10.75 13.24 -1.74
CA SER A 58 10.17 14.53 -1.36
C SER A 58 10.55 14.93 0.07
N LEU A 59 10.51 13.98 1.02
CA LEU A 59 10.95 14.21 2.40
C LEU A 59 12.46 14.53 2.47
N ARG A 60 13.28 13.83 1.70
CA ARG A 60 14.71 14.10 1.60
C ARG A 60 14.98 15.51 1.06
N THR A 61 14.34 15.90 -0.05
CA THR A 61 14.50 17.25 -0.62
C THR A 61 14.05 18.34 0.36
N ALA A 62 12.97 18.10 1.12
CA ALA A 62 12.54 19.00 2.16
C ALA A 62 13.56 19.11 3.32
N ALA A 63 14.18 17.98 3.70
CA ALA A 63 15.24 17.97 4.70
C ALA A 63 16.51 18.71 4.22
N GLU A 64 16.90 18.54 2.96
CA GLU A 64 18.01 19.27 2.34
C GLU A 64 17.71 20.77 2.30
N SER A 65 16.45 21.18 2.01
CA SER A 65 16.00 22.57 2.07
C SER A 65 16.05 23.15 3.48
N TYR A 66 15.77 22.34 4.51
CA TYR A 66 15.89 22.74 5.91
C TYR A 66 17.33 23.10 6.28
N ILE A 67 18.31 22.34 5.84
CA ILE A 67 19.75 22.64 6.01
C ILE A 67 20.14 23.91 5.20
N ALA A 68 19.69 24.00 3.95
CA ALA A 68 20.01 25.13 3.07
C ALA A 68 19.45 26.47 3.62
N ALA A 69 18.41 26.43 4.44
CA ALA A 69 17.84 27.60 5.11
C ALA A 69 18.71 28.15 6.28
N GLY A 70 19.87 27.54 6.52
CA GLY A 70 20.82 28.01 7.55
C GLY A 70 20.86 27.17 8.81
N ASN A 71 20.14 26.04 8.85
CA ASN A 71 20.29 25.08 9.93
C ASN A 71 21.58 24.27 9.75
N MET A 72 22.42 24.19 10.78
CA MET A 72 23.70 23.49 10.71
C MET A 72 23.55 21.96 10.80
N THR A 73 22.43 21.48 11.31
CA THR A 73 22.15 20.05 11.55
C THR A 73 20.67 19.77 11.38
N TYR A 74 20.30 18.50 11.33
CA TYR A 74 18.89 18.06 11.29
C TYR A 74 18.19 18.07 12.66
N THR A 75 18.82 18.61 13.69
CA THR A 75 18.24 18.65 15.05
C THR A 75 16.89 19.39 15.05
N GLY A 76 15.84 18.72 15.57
CA GLY A 76 14.50 19.27 15.64
C GLY A 76 13.67 19.17 14.35
N ILE A 77 14.19 18.53 13.31
CA ILE A 77 13.43 18.33 12.07
C ILE A 77 12.22 17.40 12.32
N THR A 78 11.06 17.83 11.83
CA THR A 78 9.80 17.04 11.87
C THR A 78 9.00 17.30 10.61
N VAL A 79 8.08 16.38 10.24
CA VAL A 79 7.19 16.58 9.09
C VAL A 79 6.39 17.87 9.24
N ALA A 80 5.80 18.12 10.43
CA ALA A 80 5.01 19.32 10.69
C ALA A 80 5.86 20.60 10.60
N GLY A 81 7.12 20.57 11.10
CA GLY A 81 8.06 21.67 10.97
C GLY A 81 8.37 22.02 9.51
N LEU A 82 8.63 20.99 8.69
CA LEU A 82 8.89 21.17 7.26
C LEU A 82 7.68 21.74 6.50
N GLN A 83 6.46 21.38 6.89
CA GLN A 83 5.24 21.95 6.34
C GLN A 83 5.06 23.42 6.74
N THR A 84 5.30 23.76 8.00
CA THR A 84 5.21 25.14 8.50
C THR A 84 6.22 26.07 7.80
N LEU A 85 7.39 25.53 7.47
CA LEU A 85 8.44 26.23 6.73
C LEU A 85 8.18 26.28 5.21
N GLY A 86 7.15 25.59 4.72
CA GLY A 86 6.79 25.55 3.30
C GLY A 86 7.67 24.61 2.45
N TYR A 87 8.50 23.75 3.05
CA TYR A 87 9.34 22.80 2.33
C TYR A 87 8.60 21.51 1.95
N LEU A 88 7.47 21.24 2.62
CA LEU A 88 6.56 20.16 2.26
C LEU A 88 5.15 20.70 1.99
N PRO A 89 4.42 20.16 1.01
CA PRO A 89 3.03 20.54 0.77
C PRO A 89 2.15 20.27 2.01
N ALA A 90 1.16 21.13 2.26
CA ALA A 90 0.20 20.93 3.34
C ALA A 90 -0.62 19.62 3.20
N ALA A 91 -0.78 19.14 1.95
CA ALA A 91 -1.44 17.88 1.65
C ALA A 91 -0.61 16.64 2.04
N PHE A 92 0.69 16.78 2.31
CA PHE A 92 1.52 15.70 2.78
C PHE A 92 1.17 15.39 4.25
N SER A 93 0.61 14.23 4.51
CA SER A 93 0.26 13.83 5.88
C SER A 93 1.33 12.92 6.46
N ALA A 94 1.73 13.15 7.71
CA ALA A 94 2.60 12.23 8.44
C ALA A 94 1.86 10.97 8.90
N THR A 95 0.53 11.04 9.04
CA THR A 95 -0.29 9.98 9.63
C THR A 95 -1.14 9.28 8.58
N GLY A 96 -1.03 7.95 8.49
CA GLY A 96 -1.85 7.11 7.61
C GLY A 96 -1.66 7.36 6.11
N SER A 97 -0.58 8.05 5.72
CA SER A 97 -0.39 8.55 4.35
C SER A 97 0.49 7.67 3.48
N ASN A 98 1.19 6.70 4.04
CA ASN A 98 1.99 5.82 3.21
C ASN A 98 1.09 4.78 2.49
N PRO A 99 1.53 4.19 1.37
CA PRO A 99 0.72 3.28 0.56
C PRO A 99 0.25 2.01 1.27
N TRP A 100 0.79 1.69 2.45
CA TRP A 100 0.36 0.56 3.29
C TRP A 100 -0.56 0.99 4.44
N GLY A 101 -0.97 2.26 4.50
CA GLY A 101 -1.84 2.81 5.55
C GLY A 101 -1.11 3.15 6.85
N GLY A 102 0.22 3.08 6.86
CA GLY A 102 1.05 3.50 7.97
C GLY A 102 1.49 4.97 7.85
N ASN A 103 2.42 5.37 8.70
CA ASN A 103 2.89 6.74 8.82
C ASN A 103 4.22 6.95 8.12
N PHE A 104 4.47 8.21 7.72
CA PHE A 104 5.80 8.73 7.46
C PHE A 104 6.30 9.47 8.69
N ALA A 105 7.57 9.32 9.02
CA ALA A 105 8.24 10.16 10.00
C ALA A 105 9.62 10.57 9.50
N ILE A 106 10.06 11.72 9.94
CA ILE A 106 11.42 12.23 9.72
C ILE A 106 11.97 12.68 11.07
N ALA A 107 13.19 12.32 11.35
CA ALA A 107 13.87 12.63 12.61
C ALA A 107 15.38 12.78 12.39
N PRO A 108 16.10 13.52 13.23
CA PRO A 108 17.55 13.50 13.19
C PRO A 108 18.05 12.10 13.56
N ASN A 109 19.11 11.65 12.90
CA ASN A 109 19.82 10.45 13.27
C ASN A 109 20.65 10.70 14.56
N THR A 110 21.27 9.66 15.12
CA THR A 110 22.28 9.79 16.20
C THR A 110 23.42 10.72 15.79
N ASP A 111 23.83 10.69 14.54
CA ASP A 111 24.65 11.70 13.91
C ASP A 111 23.76 12.84 13.42
N ALA A 112 23.83 13.99 14.07
CA ALA A 112 22.99 15.15 13.78
C ALA A 112 23.12 15.71 12.35
N ASN A 113 24.18 15.30 11.61
CA ASN A 113 24.37 15.62 10.20
C ASN A 113 23.65 14.64 9.25
N LYS A 114 22.96 13.65 9.80
CA LYS A 114 22.17 12.68 9.05
C LYS A 114 20.71 12.74 9.46
N VAL A 115 19.85 12.36 8.56
CA VAL A 115 18.41 12.33 8.77
C VAL A 115 17.86 10.94 8.53
N ASP A 116 17.00 10.49 9.42
CA ASP A 116 16.27 9.25 9.31
C ASP A 116 14.85 9.50 8.83
N ILE A 117 14.45 8.80 7.77
CA ILE A 117 13.08 8.78 7.27
C ILE A 117 12.53 7.38 7.50
N SER A 118 11.41 7.26 8.19
CA SER A 118 10.81 5.97 8.51
C SER A 118 9.38 5.85 7.99
N LEU A 119 9.03 4.63 7.56
CA LEU A 119 7.71 4.23 7.08
C LEU A 119 7.23 3.05 7.91
N THR A 120 6.06 3.18 8.54
CA THR A 120 5.44 2.09 9.32
C THR A 120 4.47 1.28 8.47
N GLY A 121 4.16 0.06 8.88
CA GLY A 121 3.22 -0.83 8.17
C GLY A 121 3.75 -1.46 6.89
N VAL A 122 5.05 -1.33 6.63
CA VAL A 122 5.70 -1.85 5.41
C VAL A 122 5.92 -3.36 5.54
N SER A 123 5.59 -4.13 4.51
CA SER A 123 5.92 -5.56 4.48
C SER A 123 7.41 -5.80 4.22
N SER A 124 7.94 -6.94 4.65
CA SER A 124 9.36 -7.29 4.46
C SER A 124 9.77 -7.31 2.99
N SER A 125 8.90 -7.79 2.11
CA SER A 125 9.15 -7.81 0.66
C SER A 125 9.22 -6.39 0.06
N ALA A 126 8.37 -5.48 0.52
CA ALA A 126 8.39 -4.08 0.10
C ALA A 126 9.63 -3.36 0.65
N ALA A 127 10.02 -3.62 1.90
CA ALA A 127 11.23 -3.07 2.51
C ALA A 127 12.49 -3.48 1.73
N THR A 128 12.60 -4.74 1.31
CA THR A 128 13.72 -5.20 0.48
C THR A 128 13.78 -4.44 -0.86
N ARG A 129 12.64 -4.23 -1.51
CA ARG A 129 12.58 -3.47 -2.78
C ARG A 129 12.92 -2.00 -2.59
N LEU A 130 12.41 -1.36 -1.52
CA LEU A 130 12.76 0.02 -1.17
C LEU A 130 14.25 0.15 -0.92
N SER A 131 14.85 -0.74 -0.13
CA SER A 131 16.29 -0.75 0.12
C SER A 131 17.10 -0.89 -1.16
N ALA A 132 16.66 -1.74 -2.11
CA ALA A 132 17.30 -1.87 -3.41
C ALA A 132 17.21 -0.58 -4.25
N LEU A 133 16.08 0.13 -4.22
CA LEU A 133 15.92 1.40 -4.96
C LEU A 133 16.84 2.50 -4.44
N PHE A 134 17.15 2.51 -3.16
CA PHE A 134 17.98 3.53 -2.51
C PHE A 134 19.41 3.08 -2.22
N ALA A 135 19.82 1.89 -2.67
CA ALA A 135 21.13 1.30 -2.36
C ALA A 135 22.33 2.21 -2.67
N ASN A 136 22.22 3.06 -3.70
CA ASN A 136 23.29 3.97 -4.13
C ASN A 136 23.12 5.41 -3.60
N SER A 137 22.07 5.71 -2.86
CA SER A 137 21.74 7.07 -2.43
C SER A 137 21.55 7.22 -0.93
N ALA A 138 21.36 6.11 -0.22
CA ALA A 138 21.20 6.07 1.23
C ALA A 138 22.54 5.81 1.92
N ALA A 139 22.76 6.41 3.09
CA ALA A 139 23.85 6.04 3.97
C ALA A 139 23.62 4.67 4.63
N ALA A 140 22.38 4.37 5.02
CA ALA A 140 21.97 3.09 5.57
C ALA A 140 20.47 2.85 5.36
N THR A 141 20.07 1.58 5.39
CA THR A 141 18.65 1.17 5.48
C THR A 141 18.49 0.08 6.51
N SER A 142 17.38 0.09 7.25
CA SER A 142 17.04 -0.94 8.22
C SER A 142 15.57 -1.31 8.16
N TYR A 143 15.23 -2.50 8.61
CA TYR A 143 13.84 -2.96 8.71
C TYR A 143 13.64 -3.72 10.00
N ALA A 144 12.73 -3.26 10.84
CA ALA A 144 12.35 -3.92 12.09
C ALA A 144 10.89 -3.62 12.45
N SER A 145 10.17 -4.59 12.98
CA SER A 145 8.80 -4.41 13.48
C SER A 145 7.86 -3.72 12.49
N ASN A 146 7.85 -4.16 11.22
CA ASN A 146 7.08 -3.57 10.11
C ASN A 146 7.39 -2.08 9.85
N THR A 147 8.52 -1.60 10.32
CA THR A 147 9.02 -0.25 10.05
C THR A 147 10.27 -0.34 9.20
N TRP A 148 10.25 0.32 8.05
CA TRP A 148 11.42 0.51 7.21
C TRP A 148 11.98 1.90 7.44
N THR A 149 13.28 2.00 7.69
CA THR A 149 13.98 3.26 7.96
C THR A 149 15.14 3.41 6.97
N ILE A 150 15.32 4.59 6.46
CA ILE A 150 16.42 4.99 5.59
C ILE A 150 17.13 6.21 6.20
N THR A 151 18.45 6.19 6.18
CA THR A 151 19.32 7.26 6.64
C THR A 151 20.01 7.93 5.44
N PHE A 152 19.98 9.24 5.39
CA PHE A 152 20.69 10.07 4.41
C PHE A 152 21.75 10.94 5.06
#